data_95744453d3e2fe7027e5832e728798c4
#
_entry.id   95744453d3e2fe7027e5832e728798c4
#
_cell.length_a   1.000
_cell.length_b   1.000
_cell.length_c   1.000
_cell.angle_alpha   90.00
_cell.angle_beta   90.00
_cell.angle_gamma   90.00
#
_symmetry.space_group_name_H-M   'P 1'
#
loop_
_entity.id
_entity.type
_entity.pdbx_description
1 polymer ?
#
loop_
_entity_poly.entity_id
_entity_poly.type
_entity_poly.pdbx_seq_one_letter_code
_entity_poly.pdbx_strand_id
1 'polypeptide(L)'
;LGAFLAGVLLADSEFRHELEAAIEPFESLLLGLFFIAVGMGIALPLVMAEPLQVIGLGAGILLLKALTLYAGRRLIGGDDALSRPLAILLACGGEFAFVLFTSARSGGLLDGPTAELLTVAVAVSMALAPFLLILNDRLIQPWARNRQAPPFSTIDEPGQPVVIAGYGRVGQIVGRLLNAQGVAFTALDASAEQVDFVRQFGNKIYYGDATRLSLLRAAHVQDARLFILAVDDVEASLKIAELLRTHFPDVPLLARARNRTHLMRLRELGVKDVLRETWGTSVELGRRALQTVQPDVDADRVVALFTAHDLRVLDRQQAVFHDRAALIALSKNARAELEDILQGDAQLHLTTAAEGSTEAPKTVPDGTA
;
A
#
# COMPACT_ATOMS: atom_id res chain seq x y z
N LEU A 1 2.31 -40.88 -8.38
CA LEU A 1 3.25 -41.11 -7.28
C LEU A 1 4.65 -40.57 -7.63
N GLY A 2 5.15 -40.81 -8.87
CA GLY A 2 6.50 -40.38 -9.28
C GLY A 2 6.69 -38.85 -9.25
N ALA A 3 5.74 -38.08 -9.71
CA ALA A 3 5.78 -36.58 -9.66
C ALA A 3 5.81 -36.07 -8.22
N PHE A 4 5.05 -36.70 -7.33
CA PHE A 4 5.06 -36.35 -5.90
C PHE A 4 6.42 -36.65 -5.25
N LEU A 5 6.97 -37.83 -5.54
CA LEU A 5 8.29 -38.24 -5.03
C LEU A 5 9.41 -37.31 -5.52
N ALA A 6 9.36 -36.96 -6.81
CA ALA A 6 10.30 -36.00 -7.40
C ALA A 6 10.19 -34.61 -6.72
N GLY A 7 8.95 -34.12 -6.46
CA GLY A 7 8.71 -32.86 -5.74
C GLY A 7 9.28 -32.86 -4.32
N VAL A 8 9.12 -33.99 -3.59
CA VAL A 8 9.68 -34.13 -2.23
C VAL A 8 11.20 -34.13 -2.26
N LEU A 9 11.82 -34.84 -3.20
CA LEU A 9 13.28 -34.88 -3.32
C LEU A 9 13.89 -33.53 -3.73
N LEU A 10 13.17 -32.75 -4.52
CA LEU A 10 13.63 -31.44 -4.99
C LEU A 10 13.34 -30.31 -3.96
N ALA A 11 12.40 -30.52 -3.03
CA ALA A 11 12.03 -29.52 -2.05
C ALA A 11 13.18 -29.09 -1.12
N ASP A 12 14.07 -30.02 -0.79
CA ASP A 12 15.25 -29.80 0.07
C ASP A 12 16.53 -29.55 -0.73
N SER A 13 16.45 -29.37 -2.06
CA SER A 13 17.63 -29.15 -2.92
C SER A 13 18.16 -27.73 -2.79
N GLU A 14 19.49 -27.56 -2.77
CA GLU A 14 20.14 -26.23 -2.84
C GLU A 14 19.79 -25.46 -4.13
N PHE A 15 19.41 -26.19 -5.20
CA PHE A 15 18.98 -25.61 -6.49
C PHE A 15 17.49 -25.31 -6.58
N ARG A 16 16.76 -25.36 -5.48
CA ARG A 16 15.31 -25.15 -5.44
C ARG A 16 14.88 -23.87 -6.15
N HIS A 17 15.54 -22.75 -5.89
CA HIS A 17 15.18 -21.45 -6.46
C HIS A 17 15.44 -21.38 -7.98
N GLU A 18 16.50 -22.02 -8.47
CA GLU A 18 16.78 -22.09 -9.90
C GLU A 18 15.76 -22.96 -10.62
N LEU A 19 15.37 -24.08 -10.00
CA LEU A 19 14.33 -24.98 -10.51
C LEU A 19 12.96 -24.30 -10.51
N GLU A 20 12.58 -23.60 -9.45
CA GLU A 20 11.36 -22.81 -9.36
C GLU A 20 11.29 -21.77 -10.50
N ALA A 21 12.36 -21.00 -10.72
CA ALA A 21 12.44 -20.00 -11.78
C ALA A 21 12.38 -20.63 -13.20
N ALA A 22 12.93 -21.82 -13.38
CA ALA A 22 12.89 -22.53 -14.66
C ALA A 22 11.52 -23.15 -14.94
N ILE A 23 10.76 -23.54 -13.91
CA ILE A 23 9.43 -24.17 -14.03
C ILE A 23 8.30 -23.14 -14.10
N GLU A 24 8.44 -21.99 -13.44
CA GLU A 24 7.40 -20.95 -13.32
C GLU A 24 6.72 -20.55 -14.64
N PRO A 25 7.43 -20.37 -15.79
CA PRO A 25 6.79 -20.06 -17.07
C PRO A 25 5.89 -21.18 -17.59
N PHE A 26 6.25 -22.43 -17.28
CA PHE A 26 5.50 -23.61 -17.74
C PHE A 26 4.35 -23.95 -16.79
N GLU A 27 4.45 -23.63 -15.50
CA GLU A 27 3.42 -23.87 -14.51
C GLU A 27 2.11 -23.21 -14.90
N SER A 28 2.13 -21.93 -15.20
CA SER A 28 0.94 -21.17 -15.60
C SER A 28 0.31 -21.69 -16.90
N LEU A 29 1.13 -22.08 -17.87
CA LEU A 29 0.66 -22.65 -19.14
C LEU A 29 0.02 -24.03 -18.93
N LEU A 30 0.69 -24.91 -18.20
CA LEU A 30 0.20 -26.26 -17.92
C LEU A 30 -1.05 -26.25 -17.06
N LEU A 31 -1.12 -25.35 -16.06
CA LEU A 31 -2.31 -25.14 -15.25
C LEU A 31 -3.48 -24.66 -16.09
N GLY A 32 -3.26 -23.72 -17.02
CA GLY A 32 -4.28 -23.26 -17.97
C GLY A 32 -4.80 -24.40 -18.87
N LEU A 33 -3.91 -25.19 -19.44
CA LEU A 33 -4.27 -26.37 -20.25
C LEU A 33 -5.03 -27.41 -19.44
N PHE A 34 -4.63 -27.64 -18.18
CA PHE A 34 -5.33 -28.54 -17.28
C PHE A 34 -6.77 -28.08 -17.03
N PHE A 35 -6.99 -26.80 -16.71
CA PHE A 35 -8.33 -26.28 -16.48
C PHE A 35 -9.20 -26.29 -17.75
N ILE A 36 -8.60 -26.07 -18.93
CA ILE A 36 -9.32 -26.22 -20.22
C ILE A 36 -9.74 -27.68 -20.40
N ALA A 37 -8.85 -28.65 -20.16
CA ALA A 37 -9.17 -30.07 -20.29
C ALA A 37 -10.27 -30.52 -19.32
N VAL A 38 -10.21 -30.05 -18.06
CA VAL A 38 -11.28 -30.29 -17.06
C VAL A 38 -12.59 -29.64 -17.50
N GLY A 39 -12.55 -28.40 -17.99
CA GLY A 39 -13.73 -27.70 -18.49
C GLY A 39 -14.41 -28.39 -19.66
N MET A 40 -13.63 -28.93 -20.61
CA MET A 40 -14.14 -29.74 -21.72
C MET A 40 -14.74 -31.08 -21.27
N GLY A 41 -14.29 -31.62 -20.14
CA GLY A 41 -14.82 -32.85 -19.55
C GLY A 41 -16.10 -32.66 -18.71
N ILE A 42 -16.53 -31.41 -18.49
CA ILE A 42 -17.75 -31.14 -17.70
C ILE A 42 -18.98 -31.58 -18.49
N ALA A 43 -19.82 -32.44 -17.86
CA ALA A 43 -21.08 -32.87 -18.37
C ALA A 43 -22.14 -31.73 -18.33
N LEU A 44 -22.10 -30.80 -19.32
CA LEU A 44 -23.07 -29.70 -19.41
C LEU A 44 -24.54 -30.15 -19.37
N PRO A 45 -24.96 -31.28 -20.01
CA PRO A 45 -26.31 -31.78 -19.88
C PRO A 45 -26.73 -32.04 -18.43
N LEU A 46 -25.85 -32.56 -17.59
CA LEU A 46 -26.10 -32.78 -16.15
C LEU A 46 -26.32 -31.43 -15.39
N VAL A 47 -25.49 -30.44 -15.71
CA VAL A 47 -25.62 -29.10 -15.09
C VAL A 47 -26.96 -28.45 -15.47
N MET A 48 -27.41 -28.63 -16.71
CA MET A 48 -28.68 -28.09 -17.21
C MET A 48 -29.91 -28.88 -16.71
N ALA A 49 -29.78 -30.18 -16.52
CA ALA A 49 -30.87 -31.03 -16.04
C ALA A 49 -31.10 -30.87 -14.51
N GLU A 50 -30.04 -30.77 -13.73
CA GLU A 50 -30.12 -30.74 -12.26
C GLU A 50 -29.26 -29.62 -11.65
N PRO A 51 -29.48 -28.35 -12.02
CA PRO A 51 -28.62 -27.23 -11.59
C PRO A 51 -28.60 -27.04 -10.08
N LEU A 52 -29.73 -27.25 -9.43
CA LEU A 52 -29.84 -27.10 -7.97
C LEU A 52 -29.00 -28.14 -7.21
N GLN A 53 -28.97 -29.38 -7.70
CA GLN A 53 -28.20 -30.47 -7.09
C GLN A 53 -26.69 -30.22 -7.26
N VAL A 54 -26.27 -29.82 -8.45
CA VAL A 54 -24.86 -29.52 -8.78
C VAL A 54 -24.34 -28.34 -7.98
N ILE A 55 -25.07 -27.21 -8.01
CA ILE A 55 -24.68 -25.99 -7.24
C ILE A 55 -24.76 -26.25 -5.75
N GLY A 56 -25.81 -26.94 -5.30
CA GLY A 56 -26.00 -27.30 -3.89
C GLY A 56 -24.88 -28.18 -3.34
N LEU A 57 -24.43 -29.17 -4.11
CA LEU A 57 -23.34 -30.07 -3.73
C LEU A 57 -22.00 -29.31 -3.74
N GLY A 58 -21.70 -28.52 -4.77
CA GLY A 58 -20.50 -27.69 -4.85
C GLY A 58 -20.42 -26.66 -3.74
N ALA A 59 -21.50 -25.94 -3.48
CA ALA A 59 -21.61 -25.00 -2.36
C ALA A 59 -21.52 -25.72 -1.00
N GLY A 60 -22.14 -26.90 -0.86
CA GLY A 60 -22.07 -27.74 0.34
C GLY A 60 -20.63 -28.16 0.68
N ILE A 61 -19.88 -28.65 -0.31
CA ILE A 61 -18.46 -29.00 -0.15
C ILE A 61 -17.67 -27.78 0.33
N LEU A 62 -17.85 -26.64 -0.35
CA LEU A 62 -17.16 -25.40 -0.04
C LEU A 62 -17.48 -24.90 1.37
N LEU A 63 -18.75 -24.86 1.75
CA LEU A 63 -19.18 -24.40 3.05
C LEU A 63 -18.75 -25.35 4.18
N LEU A 64 -18.86 -26.67 3.99
CA LEU A 64 -18.42 -27.64 4.98
C LEU A 64 -16.91 -27.54 5.24
N LYS A 65 -16.10 -27.47 4.18
CA LYS A 65 -14.64 -27.28 4.30
C LYS A 65 -14.30 -25.92 4.93
N ALA A 66 -14.95 -24.84 4.49
CA ALA A 66 -14.74 -23.52 5.08
C ALA A 66 -15.05 -23.50 6.58
N LEU A 67 -16.16 -24.12 6.98
CA LEU A 67 -16.57 -24.18 8.38
C LEU A 67 -15.58 -25.00 9.22
N THR A 68 -15.14 -26.15 8.74
CA THR A 68 -14.16 -26.99 9.45
C THR A 68 -12.81 -26.33 9.59
N LEU A 69 -12.31 -25.67 8.53
CA LEU A 69 -11.04 -24.94 8.56
C LEU A 69 -11.13 -23.70 9.46
N TYR A 70 -12.23 -22.97 9.39
CA TYR A 70 -12.48 -21.83 10.26
C TYR A 70 -12.53 -22.26 11.74
N ALA A 71 -13.32 -23.29 12.05
CA ALA A 71 -13.43 -23.80 13.41
C ALA A 71 -12.08 -24.32 13.94
N GLY A 72 -11.33 -25.07 13.13
CA GLY A 72 -10.01 -25.57 13.51
C GLY A 72 -9.03 -24.43 13.81
N ARG A 73 -9.02 -23.40 12.99
CA ARG A 73 -8.16 -22.22 13.21
C ARG A 73 -8.56 -21.43 14.46
N ARG A 74 -9.88 -21.31 14.74
CA ARG A 74 -10.39 -20.63 15.93
C ARG A 74 -10.06 -21.39 17.22
N LEU A 75 -10.10 -22.72 17.18
CA LEU A 75 -9.73 -23.57 18.33
C LEU A 75 -8.23 -23.46 18.71
N ILE A 76 -7.36 -23.14 17.72
CA ILE A 76 -5.92 -22.94 17.95
C ILE A 76 -5.61 -21.48 18.35
N GLY A 77 -6.64 -20.61 18.57
CA GLY A 77 -6.45 -19.23 18.96
C GLY A 77 -6.21 -18.25 17.80
N GLY A 78 -6.53 -18.65 16.57
CA GLY A 78 -6.40 -17.76 15.40
C GLY A 78 -7.36 -16.57 15.46
N ASP A 79 -6.89 -15.39 14.99
CA ASP A 79 -7.72 -14.20 14.86
C ASP A 79 -8.80 -14.38 13.80
N ASP A 80 -9.98 -13.79 14.06
CA ASP A 80 -11.16 -13.88 13.18
C ASP A 80 -10.93 -13.23 11.81
N ALA A 81 -10.23 -12.11 11.78
CA ALA A 81 -9.97 -11.34 10.55
C ALA A 81 -9.15 -12.15 9.53
N LEU A 82 -8.19 -12.97 10.00
CA LEU A 82 -7.36 -13.83 9.16
C LEU A 82 -7.97 -15.21 8.95
N SER A 83 -8.71 -15.73 9.93
CA SER A 83 -9.24 -17.09 9.89
C SER A 83 -10.30 -17.26 8.81
N ARG A 84 -11.16 -16.28 8.59
CA ARG A 84 -12.23 -16.33 7.57
C ARG A 84 -11.70 -16.36 6.13
N PRO A 85 -10.87 -15.41 5.66
CA PRO A 85 -10.38 -15.44 4.28
C PRO A 85 -9.52 -16.67 4.00
N LEU A 86 -8.71 -17.12 4.97
CA LEU A 86 -7.92 -18.35 4.84
C LEU A 86 -8.82 -19.59 4.74
N ALA A 87 -9.88 -19.68 5.54
CA ALA A 87 -10.82 -20.78 5.48
C ALA A 87 -11.54 -20.83 4.14
N ILE A 88 -11.97 -19.70 3.58
CA ILE A 88 -12.61 -19.63 2.27
C ILE A 88 -11.63 -20.02 1.16
N LEU A 89 -10.42 -19.50 1.19
CA LEU A 89 -9.39 -19.76 0.17
C LEU A 89 -9.02 -21.25 0.09
N LEU A 90 -8.88 -21.91 1.25
CA LEU A 90 -8.50 -23.32 1.34
C LEU A 90 -9.68 -24.28 1.23
N ALA A 91 -10.91 -23.78 1.26
CA ALA A 91 -12.11 -24.59 1.22
C ALA A 91 -12.46 -25.12 -0.17
N CYS A 92 -11.98 -24.50 -1.24
CA CYS A 92 -12.26 -24.96 -2.60
C CYS A 92 -11.82 -26.43 -2.78
N GLY A 93 -12.47 -27.13 -3.68
CA GLY A 93 -12.04 -28.47 -4.07
C GLY A 93 -10.62 -28.42 -4.63
N GLY A 94 -9.78 -29.39 -4.29
CA GLY A 94 -8.44 -29.47 -4.86
C GLY A 94 -8.47 -30.02 -6.29
N GLU A 95 -7.59 -29.59 -7.17
CA GLU A 95 -7.44 -30.07 -8.57
C GLU A 95 -7.15 -31.57 -8.67
N PHE A 96 -6.53 -32.14 -7.66
CA PHE A 96 -6.28 -33.58 -7.59
C PHE A 96 -7.55 -34.43 -7.50
N ALA A 97 -8.68 -33.86 -7.10
CA ALA A 97 -9.97 -34.54 -7.10
C ALA A 97 -10.35 -35.07 -8.49
N PHE A 98 -10.06 -34.32 -9.55
CA PHE A 98 -10.37 -34.75 -10.93
C PHE A 98 -9.58 -36.01 -11.32
N VAL A 99 -8.31 -36.09 -10.96
CA VAL A 99 -7.44 -37.26 -11.21
C VAL A 99 -7.90 -38.44 -10.38
N LEU A 100 -8.26 -38.20 -9.12
CA LEU A 100 -8.75 -39.26 -8.21
C LEU A 100 -10.09 -39.84 -8.71
N PHE A 101 -11.04 -39.01 -9.13
CA PHE A 101 -12.33 -39.49 -9.62
C PHE A 101 -12.19 -40.26 -10.95
N THR A 102 -11.30 -39.79 -11.86
CA THR A 102 -11.00 -40.51 -13.09
C THR A 102 -10.37 -41.86 -12.79
N SER A 103 -9.41 -41.93 -11.87
CA SER A 103 -8.77 -43.18 -11.46
C SER A 103 -9.75 -44.12 -10.74
N ALA A 104 -10.60 -43.59 -9.86
CA ALA A 104 -11.61 -44.39 -9.17
C ALA A 104 -12.67 -44.96 -10.14
N ARG A 105 -13.08 -44.19 -11.14
CA ARG A 105 -13.96 -44.67 -12.21
C ARG A 105 -13.30 -45.78 -13.04
N SER A 106 -12.05 -45.59 -13.44
CA SER A 106 -11.29 -46.59 -14.21
C SER A 106 -11.05 -47.87 -13.39
N GLY A 107 -10.92 -47.76 -12.08
CA GLY A 107 -10.76 -48.89 -11.14
C GLY A 107 -12.09 -49.54 -10.74
N GLY A 108 -13.23 -49.10 -11.25
CA GLY A 108 -14.54 -49.62 -10.92
C GLY A 108 -15.04 -49.32 -9.50
N LEU A 109 -14.40 -48.35 -8.79
CA LEU A 109 -14.78 -47.91 -7.45
C LEU A 109 -15.92 -46.88 -7.46
N LEU A 110 -16.07 -46.13 -8.56
CA LEU A 110 -17.14 -45.19 -8.78
C LEU A 110 -17.86 -45.48 -10.11
N ASP A 111 -19.17 -45.40 -10.11
CA ASP A 111 -19.95 -45.42 -11.35
C ASP A 111 -19.83 -44.10 -12.12
N GLY A 112 -20.09 -44.13 -13.41
CA GLY A 112 -19.94 -43.00 -14.33
C GLY A 112 -20.70 -41.73 -13.85
N PRO A 113 -22.01 -41.84 -13.61
CA PRO A 113 -22.82 -40.69 -13.16
C PRO A 113 -22.34 -40.04 -11.89
N THR A 114 -21.96 -40.83 -10.88
CA THR A 114 -21.43 -40.31 -9.59
C THR A 114 -20.07 -39.61 -9.82
N ALA A 115 -19.18 -40.16 -10.62
CA ALA A 115 -17.90 -39.54 -10.91
C ALA A 115 -18.08 -38.19 -11.64
N GLU A 116 -19.02 -38.13 -12.59
CA GLU A 116 -19.37 -36.89 -13.31
C GLU A 116 -19.96 -35.84 -12.37
N LEU A 117 -20.90 -36.22 -11.51
CA LEU A 117 -21.51 -35.32 -10.54
C LEU A 117 -20.47 -34.73 -9.56
N LEU A 118 -19.58 -35.57 -9.03
CA LEU A 118 -18.53 -35.13 -8.11
C LEU A 118 -17.51 -34.21 -8.82
N THR A 119 -17.16 -34.52 -10.08
CA THR A 119 -16.27 -33.70 -10.91
C THR A 119 -16.86 -32.30 -11.09
N VAL A 120 -18.13 -32.22 -11.48
CA VAL A 120 -18.82 -30.94 -11.70
C VAL A 120 -18.98 -30.18 -10.38
N ALA A 121 -19.29 -30.87 -9.27
CA ALA A 121 -19.42 -30.24 -7.96
C ALA A 121 -18.12 -29.61 -7.47
N VAL A 122 -16.99 -30.28 -7.68
CA VAL A 122 -15.64 -29.73 -7.36
C VAL A 122 -15.36 -28.51 -8.24
N ALA A 123 -15.60 -28.57 -9.55
CA ALA A 123 -15.39 -27.44 -10.45
C ALA A 123 -16.25 -26.23 -10.02
N VAL A 124 -17.53 -26.45 -9.65
CA VAL A 124 -18.39 -25.40 -9.12
C VAL A 124 -17.87 -24.83 -7.81
N SER A 125 -17.35 -25.67 -6.90
CA SER A 125 -16.75 -25.17 -5.64
C SER A 125 -15.55 -24.27 -5.88
N MET A 126 -14.71 -24.60 -6.86
CA MET A 126 -13.57 -23.76 -7.25
C MET A 126 -14.03 -22.43 -7.88
N ALA A 127 -15.06 -22.45 -8.72
CA ALA A 127 -15.62 -21.26 -9.32
C ALA A 127 -16.31 -20.33 -8.30
N LEU A 128 -16.92 -20.87 -7.25
CA LEU A 128 -17.60 -20.10 -6.21
C LEU A 128 -16.65 -19.45 -5.19
N ALA A 129 -15.47 -20.00 -4.96
CA ALA A 129 -14.54 -19.52 -3.93
C ALA A 129 -14.15 -18.04 -4.09
N PRO A 130 -13.79 -17.51 -5.28
CA PRO A 130 -13.48 -16.09 -5.47
C PRO A 130 -14.65 -15.18 -5.13
N PHE A 131 -15.89 -15.59 -5.46
CA PHE A 131 -17.09 -14.81 -5.16
C PHE A 131 -17.34 -14.73 -3.66
N LEU A 132 -17.09 -15.82 -2.92
CA LEU A 132 -17.18 -15.81 -1.45
C LEU A 132 -16.10 -14.94 -0.80
N LEU A 133 -14.90 -14.89 -1.36
CA LEU A 133 -13.85 -13.95 -0.91
C LEU A 133 -14.29 -12.50 -1.09
N ILE A 134 -14.78 -12.15 -2.29
CA ILE A 134 -15.30 -10.81 -2.59
C ILE A 134 -16.46 -10.45 -1.63
N LEU A 135 -17.35 -11.41 -1.38
CA LEU A 135 -18.47 -11.23 -0.44
C LEU A 135 -17.97 -11.02 1.00
N ASN A 136 -16.99 -11.80 1.44
CA ASN A 136 -16.35 -11.62 2.74
C ASN A 136 -15.75 -10.23 2.87
N ASP A 137 -14.95 -9.79 1.88
CA ASP A 137 -14.22 -8.52 1.95
C ASP A 137 -15.13 -7.29 1.85
N ARG A 138 -16.20 -7.38 1.05
CA ARG A 138 -17.13 -6.25 0.85
C ARG A 138 -18.24 -6.15 1.89
N LEU A 139 -18.73 -7.25 2.39
CA LEU A 139 -19.90 -7.27 3.30
C LEU A 139 -19.57 -7.72 4.72
N ILE A 140 -18.84 -8.82 4.88
CA ILE A 140 -18.65 -9.44 6.20
C ILE A 140 -17.52 -8.73 6.97
N GLN A 141 -16.39 -8.47 6.33
CA GLN A 141 -15.23 -7.88 6.97
C GLN A 141 -15.47 -6.45 7.50
N PRO A 142 -16.10 -5.52 6.75
CA PRO A 142 -16.42 -4.20 7.28
C PRO A 142 -17.40 -4.25 8.47
N TRP A 143 -18.39 -5.15 8.39
CA TRP A 143 -19.37 -5.33 9.46
C TRP A 143 -18.77 -5.94 10.74
N ALA A 144 -17.85 -6.90 10.58
CA ALA A 144 -17.15 -7.52 11.70
C ALA A 144 -16.14 -6.55 12.36
N ARG A 145 -15.41 -5.76 11.57
CA ARG A 145 -14.53 -4.68 12.09
C ARG A 145 -15.32 -3.65 12.88
N ASN A 146 -16.49 -3.26 12.40
CA ASN A 146 -17.34 -2.28 13.08
C ASN A 146 -17.94 -2.80 14.40
N ARG A 147 -18.12 -4.14 14.53
CA ARG A 147 -18.60 -4.77 15.77
C ARG A 147 -17.51 -4.96 16.83
N GLN A 148 -16.27 -5.12 16.41
CA GLN A 148 -15.14 -5.36 17.32
C GLN A 148 -14.39 -4.06 17.68
N ALA A 149 -14.69 -2.95 16.98
CA ALA A 149 -14.08 -1.67 17.31
C ALA A 149 -14.54 -1.23 18.70
N PRO A 150 -13.62 -0.98 19.64
CA PRO A 150 -13.98 -0.41 20.94
C PRO A 150 -14.68 0.96 20.72
N PRO A 151 -15.48 1.41 21.69
CA PRO A 151 -16.06 2.74 21.61
C PRO A 151 -14.93 3.78 21.50
N PHE A 152 -15.17 4.84 20.74
CA PHE A 152 -14.19 5.91 20.61
C PHE A 152 -13.82 6.47 21.99
N SER A 153 -12.55 6.79 22.18
CA SER A 153 -12.06 7.37 23.43
C SER A 153 -12.76 8.70 23.71
N THR A 154 -13.19 8.92 24.93
CA THR A 154 -13.60 10.25 25.40
C THR A 154 -12.35 11.10 25.58
N ILE A 155 -12.38 12.35 25.13
CA ILE A 155 -11.31 13.33 25.32
C ILE A 155 -11.78 14.25 26.43
N ASP A 156 -11.33 13.95 27.67
CA ASP A 156 -11.73 14.68 28.88
C ASP A 156 -10.69 15.76 29.27
N GLU A 157 -9.67 15.97 28.45
CA GLU A 157 -8.61 16.92 28.69
C GLU A 157 -8.87 18.27 28.01
N PRO A 158 -8.40 19.38 28.58
CA PRO A 158 -8.46 20.68 27.92
C PRO A 158 -7.70 20.65 26.60
N GLY A 159 -8.12 21.52 25.66
CA GLY A 159 -7.50 21.63 24.35
C GLY A 159 -6.00 21.85 24.41
N GLN A 160 -5.27 21.09 23.59
CA GLN A 160 -3.81 21.23 23.49
C GLN A 160 -3.45 22.16 22.32
N PRO A 161 -2.28 22.82 22.37
CA PRO A 161 -1.87 23.72 21.29
C PRO A 161 -1.69 23.07 19.93
N VAL A 162 -1.47 21.76 19.89
CA VAL A 162 -1.31 20.98 18.65
C VAL A 162 -2.26 19.80 18.64
N VAL A 163 -2.94 19.58 17.51
CA VAL A 163 -3.73 18.36 17.25
C VAL A 163 -3.10 17.61 16.10
N ILE A 164 -2.86 16.31 16.28
CA ILE A 164 -2.29 15.42 15.24
C ILE A 164 -3.34 14.38 14.87
N ALA A 165 -3.80 14.39 13.63
CA ALA A 165 -4.63 13.33 13.08
C ALA A 165 -3.78 12.33 12.26
N GLY A 166 -3.80 11.05 12.65
CA GLY A 166 -2.94 10.00 12.15
C GLY A 166 -1.63 9.90 12.94
N TYR A 167 -1.58 8.94 13.87
CA TYR A 167 -0.40 8.71 14.72
C TYR A 167 0.36 7.44 14.30
N GLY A 168 0.44 7.23 12.99
CA GLY A 168 1.27 6.20 12.36
C GLY A 168 2.75 6.62 12.29
N ARG A 169 3.47 6.13 11.27
CA ARG A 169 4.92 6.35 11.07
C ARG A 169 5.33 7.83 11.12
N VAL A 170 4.62 8.70 10.43
CA VAL A 170 4.92 10.14 10.38
C VAL A 170 4.50 10.83 11.67
N GLY A 171 3.26 10.62 12.12
CA GLY A 171 2.73 11.24 13.33
C GLY A 171 3.55 10.94 14.59
N GLN A 172 4.06 9.70 14.71
CA GLN A 172 4.94 9.33 15.84
C GLN A 172 6.28 10.08 15.83
N ILE A 173 6.89 10.30 14.66
CA ILE A 173 8.15 11.04 14.56
C ILE A 173 7.92 12.50 14.96
N VAL A 174 6.85 13.11 14.44
CA VAL A 174 6.46 14.49 14.77
C VAL A 174 6.13 14.60 16.25
N GLY A 175 5.32 13.69 16.80
CA GLY A 175 4.98 13.68 18.23
C GLY A 175 6.19 13.54 19.15
N ARG A 176 7.16 12.70 18.80
CA ARG A 176 8.43 12.58 19.56
C ARG A 176 9.23 13.89 19.55
N LEU A 177 9.27 14.56 18.39
CA LEU A 177 9.97 15.85 18.30
C LEU A 177 9.29 16.93 19.16
N LEU A 178 7.96 17.02 19.11
CA LEU A 178 7.19 17.95 19.93
C LEU A 178 7.35 17.66 21.42
N ASN A 179 7.25 16.39 21.82
CA ASN A 179 7.48 15.97 23.22
C ASN A 179 8.88 16.32 23.72
N ALA A 180 9.92 16.14 22.89
CA ALA A 180 11.29 16.48 23.25
C ALA A 180 11.48 17.98 23.52
N GLN A 181 10.61 18.83 22.99
CA GLN A 181 10.59 20.28 23.22
C GLN A 181 9.53 20.71 24.25
N GLY A 182 8.87 19.75 24.91
CA GLY A 182 7.84 20.04 25.91
C GLY A 182 6.54 20.61 25.31
N VAL A 183 6.31 20.47 24.00
CA VAL A 183 5.09 20.93 23.35
C VAL A 183 4.02 19.83 23.48
N ALA A 184 2.96 20.16 24.23
CA ALA A 184 1.82 19.26 24.40
C ALA A 184 0.97 19.16 23.13
N PHE A 185 0.40 17.99 22.87
CA PHE A 185 -0.50 17.77 21.74
C PHE A 185 -1.56 16.72 22.03
N THR A 186 -2.68 16.78 21.30
CA THR A 186 -3.70 15.74 21.23
C THR A 186 -3.49 14.90 19.99
N ALA A 187 -3.26 13.59 20.14
CA ALA A 187 -3.11 12.66 19.02
C ALA A 187 -4.40 11.85 18.82
N LEU A 188 -4.86 11.75 17.56
CA LEU A 188 -6.04 11.00 17.13
C LEU A 188 -5.62 9.93 16.12
N ASP A 189 -6.09 8.68 16.29
CA ASP A 189 -5.92 7.63 15.29
C ASP A 189 -7.18 6.77 15.18
N ALA A 190 -7.52 6.37 13.96
CA ALA A 190 -8.69 5.54 13.66
C ALA A 190 -8.42 4.03 13.81
N SER A 191 -7.17 3.63 14.10
CA SER A 191 -6.79 2.24 14.36
C SER A 191 -6.69 1.99 15.85
N ALA A 192 -7.60 1.17 16.39
CA ALA A 192 -7.56 0.78 17.80
C ALA A 192 -6.26 0.03 18.12
N GLU A 193 -5.79 -0.84 17.22
CA GLU A 193 -4.54 -1.58 17.37
C GLU A 193 -3.33 -0.65 17.49
N GLN A 194 -3.27 0.38 16.63
CA GLN A 194 -2.23 1.40 16.67
C GLN A 194 -2.27 2.20 17.98
N VAL A 195 -3.46 2.55 18.44
CA VAL A 195 -3.66 3.27 19.71
C VAL A 195 -3.16 2.44 20.89
N ASP A 196 -3.54 1.16 20.96
CA ASP A 196 -3.13 0.25 22.03
C ASP A 196 -1.61 0.01 22.00
N PHE A 197 -1.03 -0.14 20.83
CA PHE A 197 0.41 -0.27 20.66
C PHE A 197 1.16 0.97 21.19
N VAL A 198 0.74 2.16 20.77
CA VAL A 198 1.41 3.42 21.13
C VAL A 198 1.26 3.76 22.62
N ARG A 199 0.12 3.43 23.23
CA ARG A 199 -0.10 3.62 24.68
C ARG A 199 0.86 2.83 25.55
N GLN A 200 1.34 1.67 25.10
CA GLN A 200 2.34 0.86 25.82
C GLN A 200 3.66 1.62 26.02
N PHE A 201 3.95 2.61 25.20
CA PHE A 201 5.12 3.46 25.30
C PHE A 201 4.88 4.77 26.09
N GLY A 202 3.74 4.86 26.79
CA GLY A 202 3.41 6.01 27.62
C GLY A 202 2.90 7.25 26.89
N ASN A 203 2.64 7.16 25.58
CA ASN A 203 2.09 8.27 24.82
C ASN A 203 0.56 8.35 24.96
N LYS A 204 0.04 9.56 25.14
CA LYS A 204 -1.39 9.81 25.15
C LYS A 204 -1.91 9.93 23.73
N ILE A 205 -2.74 8.98 23.35
CA ILE A 205 -3.39 8.93 22.04
C ILE A 205 -4.83 8.51 22.21
N TYR A 206 -5.73 9.11 21.44
CA TYR A 206 -7.16 8.84 21.49
C TYR A 206 -7.59 8.05 20.25
N TYR A 207 -8.29 6.94 20.50
CA TYR A 207 -8.94 6.19 19.45
C TYR A 207 -10.14 6.96 18.92
N GLY A 208 -10.10 7.33 17.63
CA GLY A 208 -11.19 8.07 17.02
C GLY A 208 -10.98 8.36 15.54
N ASP A 209 -12.08 8.46 14.83
CA ASP A 209 -12.10 8.77 13.40
C ASP A 209 -12.19 10.28 13.18
N ALA A 210 -11.08 10.93 12.82
CA ALA A 210 -10.98 12.36 12.56
C ALA A 210 -11.82 12.84 11.36
N THR A 211 -12.39 11.94 10.55
CA THR A 211 -13.37 12.31 9.51
C THR A 211 -14.74 12.68 10.10
N ARG A 212 -14.90 12.62 11.42
CA ARG A 212 -16.12 13.00 12.14
C ARG A 212 -15.95 14.37 12.82
N LEU A 213 -16.77 15.32 12.44
CA LEU A 213 -16.75 16.68 13.01
C LEU A 213 -16.89 16.68 14.53
N SER A 214 -17.70 15.76 15.08
CA SER A 214 -17.90 15.65 16.53
C SER A 214 -16.60 15.31 17.28
N LEU A 215 -15.73 14.49 16.70
CA LEU A 215 -14.43 14.17 17.29
C LEU A 215 -13.48 15.36 17.22
N LEU A 216 -13.45 16.09 16.11
CA LEU A 216 -12.61 17.27 15.97
C LEU A 216 -13.01 18.37 16.99
N ARG A 217 -14.32 18.51 17.26
CA ARG A 217 -14.81 19.41 18.33
C ARG A 217 -14.43 18.91 19.72
N ALA A 218 -14.57 17.60 19.98
CA ALA A 218 -14.15 17.02 21.27
C ALA A 218 -12.64 17.12 21.50
N ALA A 219 -11.83 17.13 20.43
CA ALA A 219 -10.41 17.37 20.48
C ALA A 219 -10.03 18.85 20.60
N HIS A 220 -11.01 19.74 20.77
CA HIS A 220 -10.82 21.19 20.89
C HIS A 220 -10.00 21.81 19.75
N VAL A 221 -10.25 21.37 18.52
CA VAL A 221 -9.50 21.85 17.33
C VAL A 221 -9.60 23.36 17.16
N GLN A 222 -10.75 23.96 17.52
CA GLN A 222 -10.94 25.41 17.46
C GLN A 222 -9.96 26.21 18.31
N ASP A 223 -9.42 25.62 19.36
CA ASP A 223 -8.49 26.23 20.30
C ASP A 223 -7.02 25.90 19.97
N ALA A 224 -6.79 25.04 18.98
CA ALA A 224 -5.46 24.60 18.59
C ALA A 224 -4.72 25.70 17.78
N ARG A 225 -3.43 25.84 18.06
CA ARG A 225 -2.52 26.71 17.31
C ARG A 225 -2.04 26.09 15.99
N LEU A 226 -2.13 24.75 15.89
CA LEU A 226 -1.73 23.99 14.70
C LEU A 226 -2.48 22.67 14.65
N PHE A 227 -2.97 22.31 13.48
CA PHE A 227 -3.46 20.97 13.16
C PHE A 227 -2.49 20.30 12.20
N ILE A 228 -2.04 19.07 12.55
CA ILE A 228 -1.15 18.26 11.72
C ILE A 228 -1.94 17.08 11.16
N LEU A 229 -2.08 17.03 9.84
CA LEU A 229 -2.79 16.00 9.12
C LEU A 229 -1.80 14.98 8.56
N ALA A 230 -1.62 13.85 9.27
CA ALA A 230 -0.67 12.80 8.95
C ALA A 230 -1.34 11.45 8.63
N VAL A 231 -2.65 11.47 8.31
CA VAL A 231 -3.43 10.28 7.94
C VAL A 231 -2.93 9.68 6.65
N ASP A 232 -2.83 8.34 6.61
CA ASP A 232 -2.27 7.59 5.48
C ASP A 232 -3.27 7.43 4.31
N ASP A 233 -4.55 7.23 4.63
CA ASP A 233 -5.60 7.14 3.62
C ASP A 233 -5.87 8.49 2.98
N VAL A 234 -5.79 8.53 1.64
CA VAL A 234 -5.91 9.78 0.86
C VAL A 234 -7.30 10.40 0.97
N GLU A 235 -8.35 9.58 0.88
CA GLU A 235 -9.72 10.08 0.90
C GLU A 235 -10.13 10.55 2.30
N ALA A 236 -9.71 9.84 3.34
CA ALA A 236 -9.89 10.29 4.72
C ALA A 236 -9.14 11.60 4.98
N SER A 237 -7.90 11.72 4.51
CA SER A 237 -7.10 12.94 4.63
C SER A 237 -7.78 14.14 3.97
N LEU A 238 -8.28 13.99 2.75
CA LEU A 238 -9.00 15.05 2.04
C LEU A 238 -10.29 15.45 2.74
N LYS A 239 -11.06 14.48 3.23
CA LYS A 239 -12.28 14.74 4.00
C LYS A 239 -12.00 15.51 5.30
N ILE A 240 -10.92 15.17 6.01
CA ILE A 240 -10.50 15.90 7.20
C ILE A 240 -10.09 17.33 6.84
N ALA A 241 -9.31 17.52 5.77
CA ALA A 241 -8.91 18.84 5.29
C ALA A 241 -10.12 19.72 4.93
N GLU A 242 -11.12 19.16 4.24
CA GLU A 242 -12.37 19.83 3.91
C GLU A 242 -13.15 20.26 5.18
N LEU A 243 -13.28 19.34 6.15
CA LEU A 243 -13.92 19.66 7.44
C LEU A 243 -13.19 20.77 8.19
N LEU A 244 -11.85 20.75 8.18
CA LEU A 244 -11.05 21.79 8.83
C LEU A 244 -11.23 23.15 8.15
N ARG A 245 -11.14 23.20 6.83
CA ARG A 245 -11.33 24.46 6.09
C ARG A 245 -12.76 25.02 6.23
N THR A 246 -13.78 24.14 6.34
CA THR A 246 -15.17 24.55 6.49
C THR A 246 -15.53 24.99 7.91
N HIS A 247 -15.06 24.27 8.92
CA HIS A 247 -15.51 24.46 10.31
C HIS A 247 -14.49 25.13 11.22
N PHE A 248 -13.21 25.11 10.85
CA PHE A 248 -12.08 25.66 11.62
C PHE A 248 -11.12 26.42 10.70
N PRO A 249 -11.59 27.41 9.90
CA PRO A 249 -10.81 28.08 8.87
C PRO A 249 -9.55 28.80 9.41
N ASP A 250 -9.62 29.27 10.66
CA ASP A 250 -8.54 30.03 11.30
C ASP A 250 -7.42 29.15 11.85
N VAL A 251 -7.64 27.83 11.97
CA VAL A 251 -6.63 26.92 12.46
C VAL A 251 -5.60 26.62 11.37
N PRO A 252 -4.31 26.92 11.60
CA PRO A 252 -3.24 26.55 10.69
C PRO A 252 -3.20 25.03 10.47
N LEU A 253 -3.13 24.61 9.20
CA LEU A 253 -3.13 23.21 8.81
C LEU A 253 -1.84 22.87 8.08
N LEU A 254 -1.05 21.96 8.66
CA LEU A 254 0.10 21.33 8.04
C LEU A 254 -0.29 19.91 7.62
N ALA A 255 -0.24 19.62 6.34
CA ALA A 255 -0.68 18.35 5.82
C ALA A 255 0.46 17.53 5.19
N ARG A 256 0.45 16.23 5.44
CA ARG A 256 1.25 15.25 4.72
C ARG A 256 0.52 14.82 3.46
N ALA A 257 1.18 14.86 2.34
CA ALA A 257 0.69 14.28 1.09
C ALA A 257 1.43 12.99 0.76
N ARG A 258 0.69 11.93 0.46
CA ARG A 258 1.24 10.63 0.09
C ARG A 258 1.96 10.65 -1.26
N ASN A 259 1.44 11.44 -2.20
CA ASN A 259 1.97 11.59 -3.54
C ASN A 259 1.64 12.97 -4.12
N ARG A 260 2.09 13.23 -5.36
CA ARG A 260 1.91 14.51 -6.05
C ARG A 260 0.42 14.84 -6.30
N THR A 261 -0.39 13.86 -6.69
CA THR A 261 -1.84 14.03 -6.89
C THR A 261 -2.55 14.40 -5.59
N HIS A 262 -2.22 13.74 -4.49
CA HIS A 262 -2.77 14.06 -3.17
C HIS A 262 -2.41 15.49 -2.75
N LEU A 263 -1.16 15.91 -2.97
CA LEU A 263 -0.72 17.29 -2.70
C LEU A 263 -1.57 18.30 -3.46
N MET A 264 -1.80 18.08 -4.78
CA MET A 264 -2.60 18.96 -5.61
C MET A 264 -4.05 19.06 -5.12
N ARG A 265 -4.69 17.93 -4.78
CA ARG A 265 -6.04 17.91 -4.20
C ARG A 265 -6.12 18.65 -2.86
N LEU A 266 -5.12 18.52 -1.98
CA LEU A 266 -5.07 19.28 -0.73
C LEU A 266 -4.94 20.79 -0.98
N ARG A 267 -4.12 21.19 -1.96
CA ARG A 267 -4.01 22.62 -2.35
C ARG A 267 -5.31 23.18 -2.91
N GLU A 268 -6.08 22.39 -3.66
CA GLU A 268 -7.44 22.81 -4.11
C GLU A 268 -8.39 23.06 -2.97
N LEU A 269 -8.27 22.33 -1.86
CA LEU A 269 -9.00 22.57 -0.62
C LEU A 269 -8.47 23.78 0.19
N GLY A 270 -7.49 24.52 -0.36
CA GLY A 270 -6.92 25.71 0.32
C GLY A 270 -5.89 25.38 1.40
N VAL A 271 -5.33 24.17 1.42
CA VAL A 271 -4.23 23.82 2.32
C VAL A 271 -2.92 24.36 1.75
N LYS A 272 -2.31 25.34 2.42
CA LYS A 272 -1.09 26.00 1.95
C LYS A 272 0.17 25.19 2.25
N ASP A 273 0.26 24.65 3.46
CA ASP A 273 1.42 23.90 3.94
C ASP A 273 1.21 22.40 3.75
N VAL A 274 1.72 21.88 2.63
CA VAL A 274 1.63 20.47 2.27
C VAL A 274 3.01 19.92 1.99
N LEU A 275 3.41 18.89 2.74
CA LEU A 275 4.69 18.19 2.58
C LEU A 275 4.48 16.80 1.95
N ARG A 276 5.29 16.47 0.94
CA ARG A 276 5.30 15.12 0.37
C ARG A 276 6.05 14.17 1.31
N GLU A 277 5.42 13.06 1.69
CA GLU A 277 5.93 12.10 2.67
C GLU A 277 7.35 11.61 2.36
N THR A 278 7.58 11.19 1.12
CA THR A 278 8.85 10.56 0.71
C THR A 278 9.88 11.54 0.19
N TRP A 279 9.52 12.83 -0.01
CA TRP A 279 10.37 13.80 -0.69
C TRP A 279 11.72 13.99 -0.03
N GLY A 280 11.74 14.27 1.26
CA GLY A 280 12.97 14.54 1.99
C GLY A 280 13.93 13.34 1.96
N THR A 281 13.42 12.16 2.27
CA THR A 281 14.22 10.92 2.23
C THR A 281 14.72 10.59 0.83
N SER A 282 13.87 10.76 -0.20
CA SER A 282 14.25 10.46 -1.59
C SER A 282 15.33 11.41 -2.11
N VAL A 283 15.22 12.68 -1.77
CA VAL A 283 16.22 13.69 -2.15
C VAL A 283 17.55 13.40 -1.45
N GLU A 284 17.53 13.06 -0.17
CA GLU A 284 18.75 12.71 0.57
C GLU A 284 19.41 11.42 0.05
N LEU A 285 18.61 10.39 -0.30
CA LEU A 285 19.14 9.20 -0.96
C LEU A 285 19.78 9.55 -2.32
N GLY A 286 19.12 10.37 -3.12
CA GLY A 286 19.66 10.85 -4.41
C GLY A 286 20.97 11.62 -4.24
N ARG A 287 21.04 12.49 -3.26
CA ARG A 287 22.25 13.25 -2.92
C ARG A 287 23.44 12.33 -2.59
N ARG A 288 23.22 11.34 -1.71
CA ARG A 288 24.26 10.36 -1.34
C ARG A 288 24.66 9.47 -2.50
N ALA A 289 23.71 9.08 -3.34
CA ALA A 289 23.99 8.31 -4.54
C ALA A 289 24.91 9.09 -5.51
N LEU A 290 24.61 10.39 -5.76
CA LEU A 290 25.46 11.26 -6.59
C LEU A 290 26.87 11.37 -6.00
N GLN A 291 27.01 11.62 -4.71
CA GLN A 291 28.31 11.70 -4.04
C GLN A 291 29.14 10.42 -4.16
N THR A 292 28.47 9.25 -4.21
CA THR A 292 29.14 7.96 -4.31
C THR A 292 29.57 7.63 -5.75
N VAL A 293 28.69 7.91 -6.72
CA VAL A 293 28.88 7.52 -8.12
C VAL A 293 29.66 8.58 -8.91
N GLN A 294 29.50 9.85 -8.56
CA GLN A 294 30.13 11.01 -9.21
C GLN A 294 30.74 11.95 -8.13
N PRO A 295 31.85 11.58 -7.48
CA PRO A 295 32.41 12.36 -6.36
C PRO A 295 32.88 13.75 -6.75
N ASP A 296 33.15 14.00 -8.02
CA ASP A 296 33.57 15.29 -8.55
C ASP A 296 32.41 16.28 -8.77
N VAL A 297 31.16 15.83 -8.63
CA VAL A 297 29.96 16.65 -8.80
C VAL A 297 29.53 17.22 -7.45
N ASP A 298 29.23 18.51 -7.42
CA ASP A 298 28.61 19.15 -6.26
C ASP A 298 27.15 18.68 -6.10
N ALA A 299 26.95 17.59 -5.34
CA ALA A 299 25.66 16.97 -5.14
C ALA A 299 24.67 17.90 -4.40
N ASP A 300 25.14 18.79 -3.52
CA ASP A 300 24.28 19.74 -2.80
C ASP A 300 23.69 20.78 -3.75
N ARG A 301 24.51 21.26 -4.69
CA ARG A 301 24.09 22.19 -5.75
C ARG A 301 23.10 21.54 -6.73
N VAL A 302 23.39 20.32 -7.19
CA VAL A 302 22.46 19.55 -8.05
C VAL A 302 21.10 19.36 -7.38
N VAL A 303 21.08 19.02 -6.10
CA VAL A 303 19.85 18.86 -5.30
C VAL A 303 19.11 20.18 -5.15
N ALA A 304 19.83 21.29 -4.94
CA ALA A 304 19.22 22.62 -4.87
C ALA A 304 18.53 23.01 -6.19
N LEU A 305 19.20 22.83 -7.32
CA LEU A 305 18.64 23.07 -8.66
C LEU A 305 17.44 22.17 -8.95
N PHE A 306 17.55 20.89 -8.65
CA PHE A 306 16.46 19.90 -8.78
C PHE A 306 15.23 20.31 -7.94
N THR A 307 15.44 20.69 -6.68
CA THR A 307 14.37 21.09 -5.77
C THR A 307 13.67 22.37 -6.26
N ALA A 308 14.43 23.36 -6.67
CA ALA A 308 13.87 24.60 -7.21
C ALA A 308 13.09 24.37 -8.51
N HIS A 309 13.57 23.48 -9.38
CA HIS A 309 12.88 23.09 -10.60
C HIS A 309 11.58 22.34 -10.29
N ASP A 310 11.60 21.34 -9.36
CA ASP A 310 10.42 20.56 -8.99
C ASP A 310 9.30 21.43 -8.41
N LEU A 311 9.64 22.44 -7.59
CA LEU A 311 8.66 23.40 -7.07
C LEU A 311 7.97 24.18 -8.20
N ARG A 312 8.75 24.69 -9.18
CA ARG A 312 8.20 25.41 -10.34
C ARG A 312 7.30 24.52 -11.20
N VAL A 313 7.71 23.26 -11.41
CA VAL A 313 6.92 22.28 -12.16
C VAL A 313 5.62 21.96 -11.42
N LEU A 314 5.68 21.82 -10.08
CA LEU A 314 4.51 21.55 -9.25
C LEU A 314 3.45 22.66 -9.38
N ASP A 315 3.88 23.93 -9.35
CA ASP A 315 2.96 25.07 -9.47
C ASP A 315 2.33 25.14 -10.89
N ARG A 316 3.12 24.87 -11.93
CA ARG A 316 2.60 24.75 -13.31
C ARG A 316 1.62 23.59 -13.47
N GLN A 317 1.89 22.45 -12.85
CA GLN A 317 1.00 21.29 -12.88
C GLN A 317 -0.29 21.54 -12.12
N GLN A 318 -0.26 22.30 -11.03
CA GLN A 318 -1.47 22.69 -10.29
C GLN A 318 -2.44 23.47 -11.18
N ALA A 319 -1.94 24.38 -12.03
CA ALA A 319 -2.76 25.19 -12.94
C ALA A 319 -3.50 24.36 -14.01
N VAL A 320 -2.98 23.18 -14.36
CA VAL A 320 -3.54 22.29 -15.39
C VAL A 320 -3.99 20.94 -14.82
N PHE A 321 -4.21 20.86 -13.54
CA PHE A 321 -4.41 19.58 -12.82
C PHE A 321 -5.56 18.74 -13.37
N HIS A 322 -6.61 19.36 -13.89
CA HIS A 322 -7.77 18.68 -14.45
C HIS A 322 -7.63 18.34 -15.95
N ASP A 323 -6.60 18.84 -16.62
CA ASP A 323 -6.30 18.53 -18.02
C ASP A 323 -5.18 17.47 -18.10
N ARG A 324 -5.59 16.20 -18.33
CA ARG A 324 -4.66 15.06 -18.42
C ARG A 324 -3.66 15.22 -19.56
N ALA A 325 -4.07 15.78 -20.71
CA ALA A 325 -3.19 15.94 -21.86
C ALA A 325 -2.12 17.02 -21.59
N ALA A 326 -2.56 18.14 -21.00
CA ALA A 326 -1.65 19.22 -20.58
C ALA A 326 -0.68 18.75 -19.50
N LEU A 327 -1.12 17.96 -18.51
CA LEU A 327 -0.23 17.37 -17.48
C LEU A 327 0.86 16.49 -18.08
N ILE A 328 0.51 15.63 -19.05
CA ILE A 328 1.48 14.75 -19.71
C ILE A 328 2.49 15.57 -20.52
N ALA A 329 2.02 16.55 -21.28
CA ALA A 329 2.89 17.44 -22.07
C ALA A 329 3.85 18.22 -21.18
N LEU A 330 3.34 18.82 -20.09
CA LEU A 330 4.13 19.56 -19.12
C LEU A 330 5.17 18.67 -18.42
N SER A 331 4.82 17.43 -18.08
CA SER A 331 5.76 16.50 -17.45
C SER A 331 6.90 16.08 -18.38
N LYS A 332 6.62 15.92 -19.68
CA LYS A 332 7.67 15.64 -20.69
C LYS A 332 8.62 16.82 -20.86
N ASN A 333 8.08 18.04 -20.99
CA ASN A 333 8.86 19.25 -21.14
C ASN A 333 9.70 19.53 -19.88
N ALA A 334 9.15 19.31 -18.69
CA ALA A 334 9.86 19.51 -17.44
C ALA A 334 11.09 18.61 -17.28
N ARG A 335 11.06 17.40 -17.86
CA ARG A 335 12.23 16.52 -17.86
C ARG A 335 13.37 17.09 -18.71
N ALA A 336 13.07 17.50 -19.94
CA ALA A 336 14.06 18.11 -20.82
C ALA A 336 14.62 19.40 -20.21
N GLU A 337 13.76 20.27 -19.64
CA GLU A 337 14.16 21.51 -18.97
C GLU A 337 15.12 21.24 -17.79
N LEU A 338 14.90 20.17 -17.01
CA LEU A 338 15.80 19.79 -15.93
C LEU A 338 17.17 19.32 -16.45
N GLU A 339 17.17 18.50 -17.51
CA GLU A 339 18.39 18.02 -18.14
C GLU A 339 19.22 19.20 -18.66
N ASP A 340 18.60 20.19 -19.31
CA ASP A 340 19.26 21.41 -19.79
C ASP A 340 19.83 22.27 -18.64
N ILE A 341 19.10 22.45 -17.56
CA ILE A 341 19.54 23.20 -16.38
C ILE A 341 20.79 22.56 -15.76
N LEU A 342 20.79 21.23 -15.60
CA LEU A 342 21.91 20.52 -14.98
C LEU A 342 23.16 20.48 -15.91
N GLN A 343 22.96 20.33 -17.22
CA GLN A 343 24.06 20.39 -18.20
C GLN A 343 24.67 21.80 -18.30
N GLY A 344 23.85 22.84 -18.32
CA GLY A 344 24.30 24.22 -18.34
C GLY A 344 25.08 24.59 -17.08
N ASP A 345 24.67 24.12 -15.93
CA ASP A 345 25.37 24.32 -14.67
C ASP A 345 26.73 23.61 -14.63
N ALA A 346 26.81 22.36 -15.14
CA ALA A 346 28.06 21.62 -15.24
C ALA A 346 29.08 22.32 -16.17
N GLN A 347 28.62 22.90 -17.29
CA GLN A 347 29.51 23.66 -18.21
C GLN A 347 30.04 24.94 -17.58
N LEU A 348 29.22 25.67 -16.83
CA LEU A 348 29.64 26.89 -16.12
C LEU A 348 30.73 26.58 -15.07
N HIS A 349 30.64 25.46 -14.39
CA HIS A 349 31.68 25.04 -13.43
C HIS A 349 33.00 24.67 -14.09
N LEU A 350 32.96 24.01 -15.25
CA LEU A 350 34.18 23.68 -16.00
C LEU A 350 34.89 24.92 -16.50
N THR A 351 34.14 25.94 -16.95
CA THR A 351 34.73 27.23 -17.42
C THR A 351 35.32 28.02 -16.27
N THR A 352 34.67 28.13 -15.14
CA THR A 352 35.20 28.84 -13.96
C THR A 352 36.41 28.14 -13.35
N ALA A 353 36.44 26.80 -13.35
CA ALA A 353 37.61 26.04 -12.90
C ALA A 353 38.82 26.21 -13.86
N ALA A 354 38.58 26.31 -15.17
CA ALA A 354 39.62 26.55 -16.15
C ALA A 354 40.19 28.00 -16.08
N GLU A 355 39.36 28.98 -15.81
CA GLU A 355 39.78 30.39 -15.63
C GLU A 355 40.54 30.58 -14.32
N GLY A 356 40.15 29.91 -13.22
CA GLY A 356 40.87 29.97 -11.94
C GLY A 356 42.25 29.29 -11.95
N SER A 357 42.48 28.38 -12.90
CA SER A 357 43.79 27.71 -13.04
C SER A 357 44.81 28.50 -13.92
N THR A 358 44.41 29.61 -14.53
CA THR A 358 45.26 30.42 -15.43
C THR A 358 45.93 31.61 -14.73
N GLU A 359 45.61 31.91 -13.47
CA GLU A 359 46.40 32.88 -12.67
C GLU A 359 47.62 32.19 -12.03
N ALA A 360 48.71 32.06 -12.81
CA ALA A 360 50.02 31.72 -12.31
C ALA A 360 50.55 32.82 -11.37
N PRO A 361 51.23 32.47 -10.26
CA PRO A 361 51.76 33.47 -9.34
C PRO A 361 52.78 34.36 -10.04
N LYS A 362 52.54 35.68 -10.03
CA LYS A 362 53.53 36.70 -10.39
C LYS A 362 54.77 36.49 -9.54
N THR A 363 55.84 36.01 -10.13
CA THR A 363 57.17 36.00 -9.54
C THR A 363 57.58 37.40 -9.15
N VAL A 364 57.77 37.63 -7.87
CA VAL A 364 58.41 38.86 -7.33
C VAL A 364 59.87 38.80 -7.75
N PRO A 365 60.44 39.81 -8.40
CA PRO A 365 61.86 39.83 -8.70
C PRO A 365 62.63 40.10 -7.41
N ASP A 366 63.57 39.21 -7.14
CA ASP A 366 64.60 39.32 -6.10
C ASP A 366 65.46 40.51 -6.34
N GLY A 367 65.35 41.55 -5.51
CA GLY A 367 66.22 42.78 -5.57
C GLY A 367 67.37 42.65 -4.60
N THR A 368 68.51 42.24 -5.09
CA THR A 368 69.80 42.39 -4.46
C THR A 368 70.19 43.86 -4.37
N ALA A 369 70.41 44.35 -3.14
CA ALA A 369 71.57 45.19 -2.76
C ALA A 369 71.59 45.40 -1.26
#